data_a67d9d11ebbf3d72bf00522f5f5e69cc
#
_entry.id   a67d9d11ebbf3d72bf00522f5f5e69cc
#
_cell.length_a   1.000
_cell.length_b   1.000
_cell.length_c   1.000
_cell.angle_alpha   90.00
_cell.angle_beta   90.00
_cell.angle_gamma   90.00
#
_symmetry.space_group_name_H-M   'P 1'
#
loop_
_entity.id
_entity.type
_entity.pdbx_description
1 polymer ?
#
loop_
_entity_poly.entity_id
_entity_poly.type
_entity_poly.pdbx_seq_one_letter_code
_entity_poly.pdbx_strand_id
1 'polypeptide(L)'
;MIDEKITFKQINIAVITLSDTRKESDDKSGNTLKELIQKKGHSVSHYQIIEDEPKLFIPIIQKLTASIEHDVIITSGGTGLTGRDNTIDALKKISQVEIPGFGELFRQLSYKKIGTSTIQSRASAFLLNQTYIFCLPGSTSAVRDAWNDILFHQLDLSLIHI
;
A
#
# COMPACT_ATOMS: atom_id res chain seq x y z
N MET A 1 -12.12 -12.89 -13.34
CA MET A 1 -11.63 -14.29 -13.26
C MET A 1 -10.12 -14.24 -13.38
N ILE A 2 -9.39 -14.84 -12.46
CA ILE A 2 -7.91 -14.88 -12.51
C ILE A 2 -7.54 -15.86 -13.63
N ASP A 3 -6.72 -15.43 -14.58
CA ASP A 3 -6.24 -16.33 -15.65
C ASP A 3 -5.09 -17.19 -15.11
N GLU A 4 -5.38 -18.44 -14.76
CA GLU A 4 -4.42 -19.42 -14.24
C GLU A 4 -3.27 -19.76 -15.21
N LYS A 5 -3.34 -19.28 -16.44
CA LYS A 5 -2.31 -19.50 -17.47
C LYS A 5 -1.17 -18.47 -17.40
N ILE A 6 -1.34 -17.40 -16.61
CA ILE A 6 -0.29 -16.37 -16.46
C ILE A 6 0.81 -16.91 -15.55
N THR A 7 2.02 -16.99 -16.08
CA THR A 7 3.20 -17.39 -15.32
C THR A 7 3.50 -16.37 -14.22
N PHE A 8 3.79 -16.84 -13.00
CA PHE A 8 4.21 -15.98 -11.89
C PHE A 8 5.36 -15.07 -12.32
N LYS A 9 5.20 -13.77 -12.08
CA LYS A 9 6.24 -12.77 -12.30
C LYS A 9 6.61 -12.14 -10.98
N GLN A 10 7.88 -12.28 -10.59
CA GLN A 10 8.42 -11.56 -9.46
C GLN A 10 8.38 -10.05 -9.74
N ILE A 11 7.89 -9.27 -8.78
CA ILE A 11 7.86 -7.81 -8.84
C ILE A 11 8.64 -7.21 -7.66
N ASN A 12 9.02 -5.96 -7.83
CA ASN A 12 9.76 -5.17 -6.85
C ASN A 12 8.80 -4.25 -6.09
N ILE A 13 8.70 -4.45 -4.79
CA ILE A 13 7.76 -3.73 -3.93
C ILE A 13 8.53 -2.88 -2.91
N ALA A 14 8.29 -1.58 -2.93
CA ALA A 14 8.75 -0.67 -1.89
C ALA A 14 7.72 -0.61 -0.74
N VAL A 15 8.18 -0.68 0.49
CA VAL A 15 7.35 -0.57 1.70
C VAL A 15 7.70 0.71 2.43
N ILE A 16 6.70 1.55 2.67
CA ILE A 16 6.83 2.82 3.40
C ILE A 16 5.90 2.81 4.59
N THR A 17 6.45 2.92 5.79
CA THR A 17 5.65 3.13 7.00
C THR A 17 5.60 4.61 7.31
N LEU A 18 4.39 5.18 7.35
CA LEU A 18 4.14 6.56 7.71
C LEU A 18 3.79 6.63 9.21
N SER A 19 4.68 7.15 10.01
CA SER A 19 4.52 7.21 11.47
C SER A 19 5.49 8.19 12.10
N ASP A 20 4.97 9.00 13.04
CA ASP A 20 5.77 9.95 13.80
C ASP A 20 6.54 9.32 14.97
N THR A 21 6.17 8.10 15.37
CA THR A 21 6.65 7.49 16.61
C THR A 21 7.35 6.16 16.44
N ARG A 22 7.10 5.45 15.33
CA ARG A 22 7.67 4.12 15.12
C ARG A 22 9.15 4.16 14.76
N LYS A 23 9.87 3.15 15.25
CA LYS A 23 11.24 2.81 14.82
C LYS A 23 11.21 1.45 14.13
N GLU A 24 12.27 1.10 13.44
CA GLU A 24 12.35 -0.17 12.71
C GLU A 24 12.13 -1.39 13.62
N SER A 25 12.59 -1.32 14.87
CA SER A 25 12.44 -2.40 15.87
C SER A 25 11.00 -2.64 16.31
N ASP A 26 10.10 -1.66 16.19
CA ASP A 26 8.72 -1.71 16.63
C ASP A 26 7.69 -1.54 15.51
N ASP A 27 8.15 -1.46 14.25
CA ASP A 27 7.27 -1.39 13.08
C ASP A 27 6.68 -2.75 12.71
N LYS A 28 5.70 -3.17 13.49
CA LYS A 28 5.03 -4.46 13.27
C LYS A 28 4.33 -4.55 11.91
N SER A 29 3.70 -3.48 11.45
CA SER A 29 2.98 -3.48 10.15
C SER A 29 3.95 -3.56 8.97
N GLY A 30 5.02 -2.77 8.96
CA GLY A 30 6.04 -2.80 7.92
C GLY A 30 6.80 -4.13 7.88
N ASN A 31 7.16 -4.68 9.05
CA ASN A 31 7.81 -5.99 9.13
C ASN A 31 6.87 -7.11 8.63
N THR A 32 5.60 -7.07 8.99
CA THR A 32 4.60 -8.02 8.48
C THR A 32 4.48 -7.94 6.96
N LEU A 33 4.43 -6.75 6.37
CA LEU A 33 4.41 -6.59 4.91
C LEU A 33 5.63 -7.20 4.26
N LYS A 34 6.83 -6.91 4.77
CA LYS A 34 8.09 -7.47 4.23
C LYS A 34 8.05 -9.01 4.21
N GLU A 35 7.64 -9.62 5.32
CA GLU A 35 7.52 -11.07 5.42
C GLU A 35 6.51 -11.65 4.42
N LEU A 36 5.35 -11.04 4.27
CA LEU A 36 4.28 -11.50 3.37
C LEU A 36 4.71 -11.37 1.90
N ILE A 37 5.36 -10.26 1.53
CA ILE A 37 5.89 -10.01 0.19
C ILE A 37 6.92 -11.09 -0.17
N GLN A 38 7.89 -11.31 0.70
CA GLN A 38 8.96 -12.29 0.48
C GLN A 38 8.44 -13.73 0.44
N LYS A 39 7.48 -14.05 1.30
CA LYS A 39 6.85 -15.39 1.32
C LYS A 39 6.10 -15.70 0.02
N LYS A 40 5.54 -14.69 -0.66
CA LYS A 40 4.91 -14.87 -1.98
C LYS A 40 5.94 -15.03 -3.10
N GLY A 41 7.18 -14.65 -2.88
CA GLY A 41 8.27 -14.72 -3.88
C GLY A 41 8.56 -13.37 -4.56
N HIS A 42 7.97 -12.27 -4.08
CA HIS A 42 8.30 -10.93 -4.53
C HIS A 42 9.52 -10.36 -3.81
N SER A 43 10.11 -9.31 -4.37
CA SER A 43 11.26 -8.60 -3.79
C SER A 43 10.80 -7.37 -3.00
N VAL A 44 11.33 -7.17 -1.80
CA VAL A 44 11.25 -5.89 -1.10
C VAL A 44 12.40 -5.02 -1.59
N SER A 45 12.12 -4.12 -2.53
CA SER A 45 13.14 -3.29 -3.18
C SER A 45 13.52 -2.04 -2.39
N HIS A 46 12.66 -1.62 -1.46
CA HIS A 46 12.92 -0.49 -0.57
C HIS A 46 12.10 -0.64 0.71
N TYR A 47 12.63 -0.21 1.85
CA TYR A 47 11.91 -0.10 3.10
C TYR A 47 12.35 1.14 3.85
N GLN A 48 11.38 1.96 4.28
CA GLN A 48 11.67 3.17 5.05
C GLN A 48 10.49 3.53 5.96
N ILE A 49 10.80 4.02 7.15
CA ILE A 49 9.85 4.70 8.02
C ILE A 49 10.04 6.21 7.82
N ILE A 50 8.95 6.92 7.58
CA ILE A 50 8.94 8.36 7.34
C ILE A 50 7.86 8.97 8.23
N GLU A 51 8.11 10.15 8.77
CA GLU A 51 7.09 10.90 9.50
C GLU A 51 5.87 11.14 8.60
N ASP A 52 4.67 11.09 9.20
CA ASP A 52 3.40 11.28 8.48
C ASP A 52 3.15 12.77 8.16
N GLU A 53 4.07 13.34 7.40
CA GLU A 53 4.06 14.72 6.94
C GLU A 53 4.28 14.75 5.42
N PRO A 54 3.32 15.26 4.62
CA PRO A 54 3.42 15.27 3.16
C PRO A 54 4.71 15.87 2.61
N LYS A 55 5.25 16.89 3.24
CA LYS A 55 6.52 17.50 2.82
C LYS A 55 7.71 16.55 2.89
N LEU A 56 7.63 15.54 3.74
CA LEU A 56 8.70 14.54 3.94
C LEU A 56 8.49 13.31 3.06
N PHE A 57 7.28 12.75 3.00
CA PHE A 57 7.08 11.50 2.27
C PHE A 57 6.81 11.69 0.76
N ILE A 58 6.19 12.79 0.32
CA ILE A 58 5.91 13.01 -1.11
C ILE A 58 7.18 13.04 -1.96
N PRO A 59 8.26 13.76 -1.60
CA PRO A 59 9.49 13.72 -2.38
C PRO A 59 10.09 12.31 -2.51
N ILE A 60 9.95 11.49 -1.48
CA ILE A 60 10.43 10.09 -1.49
C ILE A 60 9.58 9.24 -2.43
N ILE A 61 8.24 9.35 -2.35
CA ILE A 61 7.34 8.67 -3.28
C ILE A 61 7.65 9.08 -4.73
N GLN A 62 7.82 10.36 -5.02
CA GLN A 62 8.15 10.84 -6.36
C GLN A 62 9.51 10.28 -6.85
N LYS A 63 10.51 10.22 -5.98
CA LYS A 63 11.81 9.62 -6.32
C LYS A 63 11.69 8.13 -6.63
N LEU A 64 10.95 7.38 -5.81
CA LEU A 64 10.74 5.95 -6.02
C LEU A 64 9.97 5.67 -7.32
N THR A 65 8.91 6.45 -7.61
CA THR A 65 8.11 6.28 -8.84
C THR A 65 8.80 6.79 -10.11
N ALA A 66 9.85 7.60 -9.99
CA ALA A 66 10.68 8.00 -11.11
C ALA A 66 11.71 6.93 -11.51
N SER A 67 11.94 5.96 -10.64
CA SER A 67 12.84 4.82 -10.91
C SER A 67 12.04 3.63 -11.43
N ILE A 68 12.58 2.93 -12.43
CA ILE A 68 12.03 1.66 -12.94
C ILE A 68 12.27 0.48 -12.00
N GLU A 69 12.93 0.70 -10.87
CA GLU A 69 13.28 -0.34 -9.91
C GLU A 69 12.11 -0.78 -9.04
N HIS A 70 10.99 -0.03 -9.04
CA HIS A 70 9.85 -0.27 -8.16
C HIS A 70 8.55 -0.38 -8.96
N ASP A 71 7.98 -1.57 -9.02
CA ASP A 71 6.69 -1.82 -9.67
C ASP A 71 5.52 -1.35 -8.81
N VAL A 72 5.66 -1.50 -7.50
CA VAL A 72 4.61 -1.20 -6.51
C VAL A 72 5.22 -0.51 -5.29
N ILE A 73 4.48 0.44 -4.73
CA ILE A 73 4.71 1.02 -3.41
C ILE A 73 3.52 0.67 -2.51
N ILE A 74 3.78 0.16 -1.32
CA ILE A 74 2.75 -0.03 -0.30
C ILE A 74 3.08 0.88 0.87
N THR A 75 2.18 1.83 1.17
CA THR A 75 2.28 2.66 2.37
C THR A 75 1.40 2.11 3.47
N SER A 76 1.81 2.21 4.73
CA SER A 76 1.00 1.90 5.89
C SER A 76 1.01 3.07 6.88
N GLY A 77 -0.17 3.57 7.23
CA GLY A 77 -0.36 4.75 8.05
C GLY A 77 -0.97 5.94 7.32
N GLY A 78 -1.40 6.96 8.04
CA GLY A 78 -1.91 8.22 7.48
C GLY A 78 -3.22 8.16 6.71
N THR A 79 -4.03 7.12 6.90
CA THR A 79 -5.30 6.92 6.17
C THR A 79 -6.56 7.18 7.01
N GLY A 80 -6.41 7.73 8.22
CA GLY A 80 -7.54 8.05 9.10
C GLY A 80 -8.21 9.38 8.78
N LEU A 81 -8.94 9.93 9.76
CA LEU A 81 -9.77 11.14 9.63
C LEU A 81 -9.22 12.34 10.39
N THR A 82 -8.08 12.20 11.07
CA THR A 82 -7.50 13.32 11.83
C THR A 82 -6.81 14.31 10.88
N GLY A 83 -6.54 15.53 11.36
CA GLY A 83 -5.84 16.53 10.57
C GLY A 83 -4.40 16.16 10.18
N ARG A 84 -3.87 15.07 10.75
CA ARG A 84 -2.55 14.51 10.42
C ARG A 84 -2.62 13.39 9.39
N ASP A 85 -3.77 12.81 9.17
CA ASP A 85 -4.00 11.73 8.19
C ASP A 85 -4.12 12.32 6.77
N ASN A 86 -3.02 12.78 6.20
CA ASN A 86 -2.99 13.51 4.93
C ASN A 86 -2.50 12.68 3.74
N THR A 87 -2.18 11.40 3.95
CA THR A 87 -1.57 10.55 2.91
C THR A 87 -2.40 10.49 1.64
N ILE A 88 -3.69 10.21 1.76
CA ILE A 88 -4.59 10.07 0.61
C ILE A 88 -4.73 11.38 -0.16
N ASP A 89 -4.96 12.50 0.55
CA ASP A 89 -5.14 13.80 -0.09
C ASP A 89 -3.85 14.29 -0.78
N ALA A 90 -2.71 14.00 -0.19
CA ALA A 90 -1.41 14.34 -0.77
C ALA A 90 -1.10 13.53 -2.02
N LEU A 91 -1.33 12.22 -1.99
CA LEU A 91 -1.12 11.34 -3.15
C LEU A 91 -2.10 11.62 -4.28
N LYS A 92 -3.36 11.93 -3.96
CA LYS A 92 -4.36 12.32 -4.96
C LYS A 92 -3.94 13.54 -5.78
N LYS A 93 -3.22 14.50 -5.17
CA LYS A 93 -2.75 15.71 -5.87
C LYS A 93 -1.65 15.45 -6.88
N ILE A 94 -0.84 14.42 -6.70
CA ILE A 94 0.33 14.14 -7.56
C ILE A 94 0.12 12.95 -8.49
N SER A 95 -0.87 12.10 -8.22
CA SER A 95 -1.12 10.87 -8.98
C SER A 95 -1.89 11.14 -10.28
N GLN A 96 -1.62 10.33 -11.29
CA GLN A 96 -2.29 10.40 -12.59
C GLN A 96 -3.69 9.78 -12.54
N VAL A 97 -3.83 8.67 -11.79
CA VAL A 97 -5.08 7.92 -11.66
C VAL A 97 -5.28 7.51 -10.20
N GLU A 98 -6.50 7.68 -9.70
CA GLU A 98 -6.96 7.05 -8.47
C GLU A 98 -7.62 5.71 -8.83
N ILE A 99 -7.40 4.68 -8.01
CA ILE A 99 -8.01 3.35 -8.16
C ILE A 99 -9.00 3.14 -7.01
N PRO A 100 -10.21 3.69 -7.09
CA PRO A 100 -11.16 3.67 -5.97
C PRO A 100 -11.63 2.27 -5.61
N GLY A 101 -11.67 1.36 -6.59
CA GLY A 101 -12.09 -0.03 -6.38
C GLY A 101 -11.26 -0.78 -5.34
N PHE A 102 -9.98 -0.44 -5.17
CA PHE A 102 -9.18 -1.00 -4.09
C PHE A 102 -9.75 -0.64 -2.71
N GLY A 103 -10.00 0.65 -2.49
CA GLY A 103 -10.55 1.12 -1.21
C GLY A 103 -11.96 0.61 -0.95
N GLU A 104 -12.80 0.49 -1.98
CA GLU A 104 -14.15 -0.08 -1.90
C GLU A 104 -14.09 -1.53 -1.43
N LEU A 105 -13.28 -2.36 -2.09
CA LEU A 105 -13.11 -3.77 -1.75
C LEU A 105 -12.49 -3.93 -0.35
N PHE A 106 -11.47 -3.13 -0.02
CA PHE A 106 -10.84 -3.17 1.30
C PHE A 106 -11.86 -2.87 2.41
N ARG A 107 -12.68 -1.83 2.25
CA ARG A 107 -13.72 -1.49 3.23
C ARG A 107 -14.81 -2.56 3.32
N GLN A 108 -15.20 -3.19 2.22
CA GLN A 108 -16.14 -4.29 2.22
C GLN A 108 -15.63 -5.49 3.03
N LEU A 109 -14.36 -5.84 2.89
CA LEU A 109 -13.71 -6.92 3.65
C LEU A 109 -13.58 -6.54 5.13
N SER A 110 -13.14 -5.32 5.41
CA SER A 110 -13.02 -4.80 6.77
C SER A 110 -14.35 -4.78 7.52
N TYR A 111 -15.46 -4.47 6.84
CA TYR A 111 -16.80 -4.47 7.44
C TYR A 111 -17.16 -5.80 8.08
N LYS A 112 -16.75 -6.93 7.51
CA LYS A 112 -16.98 -8.26 8.06
C LYS A 112 -16.29 -8.48 9.41
N LYS A 113 -15.24 -7.72 9.72
CA LYS A 113 -14.43 -7.87 10.93
C LYS A 113 -14.71 -6.78 11.98
N ILE A 114 -14.84 -5.54 11.54
CA ILE A 114 -14.94 -4.38 12.43
C ILE A 114 -16.27 -3.61 12.29
N GLY A 115 -17.21 -4.14 11.48
CA GLY A 115 -18.53 -3.53 11.29
C GLY A 115 -18.43 -2.11 10.74
N THR A 116 -19.31 -1.23 11.22
CA THR A 116 -19.40 0.16 10.74
C THR A 116 -18.16 1.02 10.99
N SER A 117 -17.25 0.61 11.88
CA SER A 117 -16.00 1.35 12.09
C SER A 117 -15.15 1.45 10.83
N THR A 118 -15.41 0.61 9.84
CA THR A 118 -14.71 0.65 8.54
C THR A 118 -14.92 1.96 7.77
N ILE A 119 -15.99 2.73 8.05
CA ILE A 119 -16.22 4.04 7.41
C ILE A 119 -15.11 5.05 7.69
N GLN A 120 -14.34 4.86 8.74
CA GLN A 120 -13.23 5.73 9.12
C GLN A 120 -11.96 5.48 8.28
N SER A 121 -11.91 4.37 7.54
CA SER A 121 -10.77 4.06 6.69
C SER A 121 -10.86 4.74 5.34
N ARG A 122 -9.83 5.51 5.00
CA ARG A 122 -9.68 6.11 3.67
C ARG A 122 -8.67 5.36 2.79
N ALA A 123 -8.42 4.09 3.10
CA ALA A 123 -7.55 3.25 2.25
C ALA A 123 -7.92 3.43 0.77
N SER A 124 -6.91 3.68 -0.06
CA SER A 124 -7.06 3.91 -1.50
C SER A 124 -5.83 3.43 -2.25
N ALA A 125 -5.89 3.44 -3.58
CA ALA A 125 -4.74 3.15 -4.41
C ALA A 125 -4.65 4.16 -5.56
N PHE A 126 -3.43 4.30 -6.09
CA PHE A 126 -3.09 5.30 -7.10
C PHE A 126 -2.11 4.71 -8.13
N LEU A 127 -2.07 5.34 -9.30
CA LEU A 127 -1.05 5.11 -10.31
C LEU A 127 -0.27 6.41 -10.51
N LEU A 128 1.05 6.33 -10.39
CA LEU A 128 1.99 7.42 -10.65
C LEU A 128 3.22 6.88 -11.38
N ASN A 129 3.53 7.44 -12.56
CA ASN A 129 4.69 7.05 -13.38
C ASN A 129 4.81 5.53 -13.62
N GLN A 130 3.68 4.84 -13.86
CA GLN A 130 3.58 3.39 -14.04
C GLN A 130 3.82 2.57 -12.75
N THR A 131 3.99 3.19 -11.60
CA THR A 131 4.09 2.53 -10.29
C THR A 131 2.73 2.56 -9.60
N TYR A 132 2.26 1.41 -9.15
CA TYR A 132 1.05 1.31 -8.33
C TYR A 132 1.37 1.66 -6.88
N ILE A 133 0.53 2.49 -6.25
CA ILE A 133 0.70 2.90 -4.86
C ILE A 133 -0.54 2.47 -4.08
N PHE A 134 -0.40 1.57 -3.12
CA PHE A 134 -1.47 1.12 -2.25
C PHE A 134 -1.29 1.72 -0.86
N CYS A 135 -2.32 2.42 -0.38
CA CYS A 135 -2.31 3.10 0.91
C CYS A 135 -3.16 2.34 1.92
N LEU A 136 -2.52 1.75 2.91
CA LEU A 136 -3.14 0.90 3.92
C LEU A 136 -3.19 1.60 5.29
N PRO A 137 -4.19 1.28 6.12
CA PRO A 137 -4.16 1.67 7.53
C PRO A 137 -2.93 1.11 8.25
N GLY A 138 -2.49 1.81 9.29
CA GLY A 138 -1.25 1.48 10.01
C GLY A 138 -1.33 0.25 10.94
N SER A 139 -2.48 -0.41 11.08
CA SER A 139 -2.61 -1.59 11.91
C SER A 139 -2.11 -2.87 11.22
N THR A 140 -1.47 -3.75 11.97
CA THR A 140 -0.96 -5.04 11.47
C THR A 140 -2.08 -5.90 10.89
N SER A 141 -3.27 -5.88 11.50
CA SER A 141 -4.43 -6.63 10.99
C SER A 141 -4.91 -6.10 9.64
N ALA A 142 -5.02 -4.78 9.46
CA ALA A 142 -5.40 -4.17 8.20
C ALA A 142 -4.41 -4.50 7.08
N VAL A 143 -3.13 -4.49 7.38
CA VAL A 143 -2.06 -4.87 6.46
C VAL A 143 -2.18 -6.34 6.02
N ARG A 144 -2.41 -7.25 6.97
CA ARG A 144 -2.63 -8.68 6.66
C ARG A 144 -3.85 -8.89 5.77
N ASP A 145 -4.95 -8.21 6.08
CA ASP A 145 -6.21 -8.33 5.33
C ASP A 145 -6.04 -7.79 3.91
N ALA A 146 -5.47 -6.61 3.75
CA ALA A 146 -5.20 -6.05 2.43
C ALA A 146 -4.31 -6.96 1.58
N TRP A 147 -3.26 -7.52 2.19
CA TRP A 147 -2.36 -8.43 1.50
C TRP A 147 -3.06 -9.75 1.13
N ASN A 148 -3.57 -10.47 2.11
CA ASN A 148 -4.07 -11.82 1.90
C ASN A 148 -5.32 -11.87 1.02
N ASP A 149 -6.22 -10.91 1.18
CA ASP A 149 -7.53 -10.93 0.56
C ASP A 149 -7.58 -10.13 -0.76
N ILE A 150 -6.61 -9.26 -1.03
CA ILE A 150 -6.59 -8.41 -2.23
C ILE A 150 -5.25 -8.51 -2.97
N LEU A 151 -4.17 -7.98 -2.38
CA LEU A 151 -2.92 -7.74 -3.09
C LEU A 151 -2.23 -9.05 -3.53
N PHE A 152 -2.29 -10.08 -2.70
CA PHE A 152 -1.77 -11.41 -3.02
C PHE A 152 -2.31 -11.96 -4.35
N HIS A 153 -3.56 -11.63 -4.69
CA HIS A 153 -4.25 -12.12 -5.87
C HIS A 153 -4.12 -11.19 -7.09
N GLN A 154 -3.70 -9.95 -6.89
CA GLN A 154 -3.69 -8.93 -7.93
C GLN A 154 -2.29 -8.62 -8.46
N LEU A 155 -1.25 -8.66 -7.60
CA LEU A 155 0.04 -8.07 -7.94
C LEU A 155 0.82 -8.83 -9.01
N ASP A 156 0.60 -10.14 -9.16
CA ASP A 156 1.27 -10.96 -10.18
C ASP A 156 0.40 -11.32 -11.39
N LEU A 157 -0.92 -11.10 -11.32
CA LEU A 157 -1.85 -11.68 -12.29
C LEU A 157 -2.68 -10.68 -13.08
N SER A 158 -2.99 -9.50 -12.57
CA SER A 158 -3.88 -8.58 -13.27
C SER A 158 -3.41 -7.15 -13.37
N LEU A 159 -2.94 -6.52 -12.30
CA LEU A 159 -2.56 -5.11 -12.32
C LEU A 159 -1.24 -4.85 -13.06
N ILE A 160 -0.30 -5.77 -12.98
CA ILE A 160 1.05 -5.61 -13.55
C ILE A 160 1.12 -6.05 -15.01
N HIS A 161 0.17 -6.85 -15.46
CA HIS A 161 0.15 -7.43 -16.80
C HIS A 161 -0.89 -6.80 -17.75
N ILE A 162 -1.54 -5.70 -17.34
CA ILE A 162 -2.47 -4.95 -18.20
C ILE A 162 -1.67 -3.98 -19.13
#